data_990b3df63b0427187a64f69c3629814c
#
_entry.id   990b3df63b0427187a64f69c3629814c
#
_cell.length_a   1.000
_cell.length_b   1.000
_cell.length_c   1.000
_cell.angle_alpha   90.00
_cell.angle_beta   90.00
_cell.angle_gamma   90.00
#
_symmetry.space_group_name_H-M   'P 1'
#
loop_
_entity.id
_entity.type
_entity.pdbx_description
1 polymer ?
#
loop_
_entity_poly.entity_id
_entity_poly.type
_entity_poly.pdbx_seq_one_letter_code
_entity_poly.pdbx_strand_id
1 'polypeptide(L)'
;MKKTLAALLTAALLTCLCTAFAADPSASDWAQNSLDQAIALGFVPEDLQSAYQQDITRGEFAAIAMQFLAAQYGYDVENFYFALTWRAAQDPDAPQLESPFVDGVSRHVDWAYSLGVVNGRRMTENEAGLKRGTFDPEAPITRQEAAAMLCRAYAVYGGSLEDAAGPSFADTFTDAGQVADWALDSAEAMWALGVMGGTGDGLFSPLGLYTREQCIVTFLRLWQSGPVSRAKDNVAKLEGPSQEETIAYLKDGPSGFPFNVEKRWDTKLCVVLYGEYGGMPAKAGPDLILVYPDGRILRVDDGIPAVNPRGTAPTLENLTLSPDETTLTYSVTYTDRSEMDGFVYHEPGVYRVSLDLATGKATLTVTPLNP
;
A
#
# COMPACT_ATOMS: atom_id res chain seq x y z
N MET A 1 -13.35 34.11 51.04
CA MET A 1 -12.40 33.04 50.71
C MET A 1 -13.11 31.82 50.17
N LYS A 2 -13.76 31.88 48.99
CA LYS A 2 -14.42 30.73 48.29
C LYS A 2 -14.60 30.98 46.77
N LYS A 3 -13.72 31.74 46.13
CA LYS A 3 -13.80 32.00 44.66
C LYS A 3 -12.48 31.85 43.88
N THR A 4 -11.48 31.17 44.42
CA THR A 4 -10.16 31.01 43.77
C THR A 4 -9.70 29.55 43.59
N LEU A 5 -10.66 28.57 43.60
CA LEU A 5 -10.33 27.16 43.43
C LEU A 5 -10.97 26.51 42.18
N ALA A 6 -11.64 27.28 41.34
CA ALA A 6 -12.30 26.73 40.13
C ALA A 6 -11.59 27.02 38.80
N ALA A 7 -10.44 27.74 38.86
CA ALA A 7 -9.70 28.14 37.66
C ALA A 7 -8.43 27.31 37.38
N LEU A 8 -8.17 26.28 38.16
CA LEU A 8 -6.95 25.43 38.05
C LEU A 8 -7.24 24.00 37.58
N LEU A 9 -8.48 23.63 37.22
CA LEU A 9 -8.86 22.29 36.80
C LEU A 9 -9.27 22.19 35.32
N THR A 10 -9.24 23.29 34.56
CA THR A 10 -9.55 23.28 33.12
C THR A 10 -8.34 23.46 32.21
N ALA A 11 -7.12 23.53 32.76
CA ALA A 11 -5.89 23.67 31.98
C ALA A 11 -5.09 22.36 31.82
N ALA A 12 -5.65 21.21 32.23
CA ALA A 12 -4.93 19.94 32.25
C ALA A 12 -5.52 18.87 31.30
N LEU A 13 -6.36 19.23 30.34
CA LEU A 13 -7.01 18.28 29.42
C LEU A 13 -6.83 18.64 27.94
N LEU A 14 -5.80 19.43 27.62
CA LEU A 14 -5.25 19.53 26.25
C LEU A 14 -3.83 18.99 26.25
N THR A 15 -3.59 17.82 26.83
CA THR A 15 -2.46 17.02 26.42
C THR A 15 -2.81 16.42 25.06
N CYS A 16 -2.39 17.12 24.03
CA CYS A 16 -2.11 16.57 22.73
C CYS A 16 -1.63 15.12 22.91
N LEU A 17 -2.40 14.15 22.48
CA LEU A 17 -1.92 12.81 22.19
C LEU A 17 -1.02 12.91 20.94
N CYS A 18 0.14 13.57 21.09
CA CYS A 18 1.30 13.16 20.36
C CYS A 18 1.61 11.76 20.92
N THR A 19 1.13 10.73 20.26
CA THR A 19 1.78 9.43 20.31
C THR A 19 3.19 9.70 19.81
N ALA A 20 4.11 9.94 20.76
CA ALA A 20 5.52 9.83 20.46
C ALA A 20 5.68 8.38 19.97
N PHE A 21 5.80 8.20 18.65
CA PHE A 21 6.33 6.97 18.11
C PHE A 21 7.66 6.79 18.85
N ALA A 22 7.76 5.75 19.68
CA ALA A 22 9.03 5.39 20.27
C ALA A 22 9.95 5.11 19.06
N ALA A 23 11.04 5.88 18.94
CA ALA A 23 11.99 5.68 17.86
C ALA A 23 12.37 4.21 17.83
N ASP A 24 12.32 3.59 16.67
CA ASP A 24 12.78 2.20 16.50
C ASP A 24 14.27 2.20 16.85
N PRO A 25 14.70 1.51 17.91
CA PRO A 25 16.09 1.50 18.32
C PRO A 25 17.05 0.91 17.28
N SER A 26 16.52 0.32 16.21
CA SER A 26 17.30 -0.19 15.08
C SER A 26 17.58 0.86 14.00
N ALA A 27 16.95 2.02 14.03
CA ALA A 27 17.19 3.11 13.08
C ALA A 27 18.42 3.94 13.46
N SER A 28 19.12 4.44 12.44
CA SER A 28 20.21 5.41 12.67
C SER A 28 19.65 6.79 13.01
N ASP A 29 20.33 7.52 13.90
CA ASP A 29 19.90 8.87 14.33
C ASP A 29 19.67 9.83 13.15
N TRP A 30 20.48 9.71 12.09
CA TRP A 30 20.35 10.55 10.90
C TRP A 30 19.09 10.28 10.09
N ALA A 31 18.56 9.06 10.17
CA ALA A 31 17.41 8.60 9.36
C ALA A 31 16.07 8.82 10.07
N GLN A 32 16.03 8.82 11.41
CA GLN A 32 14.80 8.75 12.20
C GLN A 32 13.73 9.74 11.76
N ASN A 33 14.05 11.03 11.68
CA ASN A 33 13.07 12.05 11.29
C ASN A 33 12.53 11.84 9.86
N SER A 34 13.36 11.33 8.95
CA SER A 34 12.95 11.02 7.57
C SER A 34 12.06 9.78 7.51
N LEU A 35 12.34 8.78 8.33
CA LEU A 35 11.52 7.57 8.45
C LEU A 35 10.12 7.93 8.96
N ASP A 36 10.03 8.73 10.04
CA ASP A 36 8.75 9.19 10.59
C ASP A 36 7.90 9.94 9.55
N GLN A 37 8.54 10.81 8.75
CA GLN A 37 7.88 11.52 7.67
C GLN A 37 7.40 10.55 6.56
N ALA A 38 8.22 9.60 6.14
CA ALA A 38 7.88 8.63 5.11
C ALA A 38 6.72 7.73 5.52
N ILE A 39 6.72 7.27 6.78
CA ILE A 39 5.61 6.50 7.38
C ILE A 39 4.34 7.34 7.41
N ALA A 40 4.40 8.58 7.86
CA ALA A 40 3.25 9.48 7.89
C ALA A 40 2.66 9.78 6.51
N LEU A 41 3.48 9.74 5.45
CA LEU A 41 3.06 9.87 4.06
C LEU A 41 2.44 8.57 3.49
N GLY A 42 2.49 7.47 4.24
CA GLY A 42 1.82 6.21 3.91
C GLY A 42 2.52 5.34 2.85
N PHE A 43 3.78 5.63 2.49
CA PHE A 43 4.45 4.84 1.46
C PHE A 43 5.46 3.79 1.99
N VAL A 44 5.53 3.58 3.29
CA VAL A 44 6.37 2.53 3.90
C VAL A 44 5.48 1.37 4.32
N PRO A 45 5.62 0.17 3.74
CA PRO A 45 4.91 -1.03 4.18
C PRO A 45 5.11 -1.30 5.67
N GLU A 46 4.05 -1.76 6.36
CA GLU A 46 4.11 -1.99 7.83
C GLU A 46 5.18 -2.99 8.23
N ASP A 47 5.37 -4.05 7.45
CA ASP A 47 6.38 -5.09 7.66
C ASP A 47 7.82 -4.60 7.45
N LEU A 48 7.99 -3.44 6.82
CA LEU A 48 9.28 -2.79 6.60
C LEU A 48 9.54 -1.63 7.58
N GLN A 49 8.65 -1.37 8.53
CA GLN A 49 8.79 -0.35 9.57
C GLN A 49 9.63 -0.83 10.77
N SER A 50 10.62 -1.67 10.50
CA SER A 50 11.56 -2.20 11.49
C SER A 50 12.85 -2.65 10.81
N ALA A 51 13.87 -3.01 11.61
CA ALA A 51 15.14 -3.52 11.10
C ALA A 51 15.79 -2.63 10.02
N TYR A 52 15.74 -1.33 10.21
CA TYR A 52 16.08 -0.32 9.20
C TYR A 52 17.54 -0.38 8.69
N GLN A 53 18.47 -0.89 9.51
CA GLN A 53 19.88 -1.03 9.12
C GLN A 53 20.17 -2.31 8.35
N GLN A 54 19.18 -3.20 8.16
CA GLN A 54 19.36 -4.37 7.30
C GLN A 54 19.44 -3.98 5.82
N ASP A 55 20.18 -4.77 5.07
CA ASP A 55 20.21 -4.67 3.62
C ASP A 55 18.80 -4.94 3.09
N ILE A 56 18.30 -4.04 2.25
CA ILE A 56 16.99 -4.21 1.63
C ILE A 56 17.09 -5.18 0.46
N THR A 57 16.10 -6.07 0.34
CA THR A 57 16.00 -6.97 -0.80
C THR A 57 15.37 -6.28 -2.02
N ARG A 58 15.53 -6.88 -3.18
CA ARG A 58 14.92 -6.39 -4.42
C ARG A 58 13.38 -6.42 -4.36
N GLY A 59 12.80 -7.44 -3.71
CA GLY A 59 11.37 -7.58 -3.48
C GLY A 59 10.82 -6.49 -2.56
N GLU A 60 11.49 -6.23 -1.45
CA GLU A 60 11.14 -5.15 -0.52
C GLU A 60 11.25 -3.76 -1.16
N PHE A 61 12.29 -3.53 -1.97
CA PHE A 61 12.41 -2.28 -2.72
C PHE A 61 11.23 -2.09 -3.69
N ALA A 62 10.82 -3.14 -4.41
CA ALA A 62 9.66 -3.08 -5.30
C ALA A 62 8.36 -2.78 -4.51
N ALA A 63 8.20 -3.35 -3.31
CA ALA A 63 7.05 -3.07 -2.44
C ALA A 63 6.99 -1.60 -2.02
N ILE A 64 8.12 -1.02 -1.56
CA ILE A 64 8.20 0.41 -1.23
C ILE A 64 7.91 1.27 -2.48
N ALA A 65 8.46 0.90 -3.65
CA ALA A 65 8.25 1.64 -4.89
C ALA A 65 6.76 1.67 -5.28
N MET A 66 6.06 0.55 -5.17
CA MET A 66 4.63 0.47 -5.49
C MET A 66 3.77 1.24 -4.48
N GLN A 67 4.10 1.17 -3.19
CA GLN A 67 3.38 1.94 -2.18
C GLN A 67 3.65 3.44 -2.29
N PHE A 68 4.89 3.83 -2.65
CA PHE A 68 5.24 5.21 -2.99
C PHE A 68 4.40 5.73 -4.17
N LEU A 69 4.30 4.97 -5.26
CA LEU A 69 3.49 5.35 -6.41
C LEU A 69 2.01 5.47 -6.01
N ALA A 70 1.46 4.50 -5.30
CA ALA A 70 0.09 4.55 -4.81
C ALA A 70 -0.18 5.83 -4.01
N ALA A 71 0.67 6.15 -3.04
CA ALA A 71 0.55 7.34 -2.21
C ALA A 71 0.64 8.65 -3.04
N GLN A 72 1.47 8.69 -4.09
CA GLN A 72 1.56 9.83 -5.01
C GLN A 72 0.25 10.08 -5.76
N TYR A 73 -0.50 9.02 -6.06
CA TYR A 73 -1.82 9.10 -6.70
C TYR A 73 -2.98 9.19 -5.70
N GLY A 74 -2.68 9.28 -4.40
CA GLY A 74 -3.68 9.41 -3.34
C GLY A 74 -4.41 8.10 -3.00
N TYR A 75 -3.84 6.96 -3.39
CA TYR A 75 -4.36 5.63 -3.09
C TYR A 75 -3.55 4.94 -1.97
N ASP A 76 -4.19 4.04 -1.23
CA ASP A 76 -3.47 2.92 -0.65
C ASP A 76 -3.09 1.92 -1.75
N VAL A 77 -2.15 1.02 -1.47
CA VAL A 77 -1.59 0.13 -2.49
C VAL A 77 -2.61 -0.84 -3.09
N GLU A 78 -3.60 -1.29 -2.31
CA GLU A 78 -4.63 -2.20 -2.78
C GLU A 78 -5.60 -1.52 -3.75
N ASN A 79 -6.03 -0.30 -3.42
CA ASN A 79 -6.83 0.51 -4.32
C ASN A 79 -6.07 0.95 -5.57
N PHE A 80 -4.77 1.18 -5.45
CA PHE A 80 -3.93 1.44 -6.60
C PHE A 80 -3.87 0.24 -7.55
N TYR A 81 -3.70 -0.97 -7.04
CA TYR A 81 -3.75 -2.19 -7.87
C TYR A 81 -5.13 -2.43 -8.47
N PHE A 82 -6.18 -2.10 -7.75
CA PHE A 82 -7.53 -2.16 -8.28
C PHE A 82 -7.70 -1.19 -9.46
N ALA A 83 -7.27 0.06 -9.31
CA ALA A 83 -7.32 1.07 -10.38
C ALA A 83 -6.52 0.64 -11.62
N LEU A 84 -5.30 0.11 -11.44
CA LEU A 84 -4.48 -0.42 -12.52
C LEU A 84 -5.16 -1.59 -13.24
N THR A 85 -5.71 -2.54 -12.49
CA THR A 85 -6.41 -3.71 -13.06
C THR A 85 -7.65 -3.29 -13.82
N TRP A 86 -8.41 -2.33 -13.27
CA TRP A 86 -9.58 -1.79 -13.94
C TRP A 86 -9.20 -1.08 -15.25
N ARG A 87 -8.14 -0.27 -15.25
CA ARG A 87 -7.62 0.40 -16.46
C ARG A 87 -7.16 -0.62 -17.51
N ALA A 88 -6.42 -1.64 -17.11
CA ALA A 88 -5.97 -2.71 -17.99
C ALA A 88 -7.14 -3.44 -18.68
N ALA A 89 -8.27 -3.56 -18.00
CA ALA A 89 -9.48 -4.18 -18.57
C ALA A 89 -10.22 -3.26 -19.56
N GLN A 90 -10.09 -1.93 -19.43
CA GLN A 90 -10.78 -0.95 -20.28
C GLN A 90 -9.94 -0.50 -21.48
N ASP A 91 -8.63 -0.49 -21.34
CA ASP A 91 -7.69 0.09 -22.29
C ASP A 91 -6.55 -0.90 -22.58
N PRO A 92 -6.52 -1.49 -23.80
CA PRO A 92 -5.44 -2.40 -24.18
C PRO A 92 -4.04 -1.76 -24.18
N ASP A 93 -3.98 -0.43 -24.31
CA ASP A 93 -2.72 0.31 -24.29
C ASP A 93 -2.27 0.68 -22.86
N ALA A 94 -3.13 0.47 -21.85
CA ALA A 94 -2.74 0.63 -20.44
C ALA A 94 -1.76 -0.46 -20.01
N PRO A 95 -0.94 -0.23 -18.97
CA PRO A 95 -0.08 -1.26 -18.40
C PRO A 95 -0.90 -2.51 -18.04
N GLN A 96 -0.55 -3.64 -18.65
CA GLN A 96 -1.18 -4.94 -18.36
C GLN A 96 -0.39 -5.64 -17.26
N LEU A 97 -1.09 -6.38 -16.40
CA LEU A 97 -0.40 -7.20 -15.41
C LEU A 97 0.31 -8.36 -16.12
N GLU A 98 1.63 -8.29 -16.13
CA GLU A 98 2.51 -9.30 -16.71
C GLU A 98 3.42 -9.88 -15.63
N SER A 99 3.69 -11.18 -15.72
CA SER A 99 4.66 -11.84 -14.86
C SER A 99 5.59 -12.72 -15.69
N PRO A 100 6.71 -12.15 -16.19
CA PRO A 100 7.71 -12.92 -16.92
C PRO A 100 8.57 -13.76 -15.98
N PHE A 101 8.41 -13.61 -14.67
CA PHE A 101 9.28 -14.20 -13.66
C PHE A 101 8.85 -15.62 -13.30
N VAL A 102 9.84 -16.51 -13.19
CA VAL A 102 9.61 -17.93 -12.88
C VAL A 102 9.98 -18.29 -11.44
N ASP A 103 10.43 -17.34 -10.66
CA ASP A 103 10.92 -17.48 -9.29
C ASP A 103 9.91 -17.07 -8.20
N GLY A 104 8.62 -17.01 -8.55
CA GLY A 104 7.54 -16.86 -7.58
C GLY A 104 7.52 -15.49 -6.89
N VAL A 105 7.45 -14.44 -7.67
CA VAL A 105 7.43 -13.05 -7.16
C VAL A 105 6.08 -12.63 -6.58
N SER A 106 6.10 -11.57 -5.79
CA SER A 106 4.89 -10.95 -5.24
C SER A 106 4.18 -10.08 -6.28
N ARG A 107 2.89 -9.79 -6.05
CA ARG A 107 2.09 -8.85 -6.88
C ARG A 107 2.74 -7.46 -6.98
N HIS A 108 3.47 -7.02 -5.97
CA HIS A 108 4.24 -5.76 -6.02
C HIS A 108 5.28 -5.78 -7.14
N VAL A 109 6.00 -6.89 -7.28
CA VAL A 109 7.03 -7.05 -8.32
C VAL A 109 6.40 -7.12 -9.71
N ASP A 110 5.29 -7.87 -9.88
CA ASP A 110 4.58 -7.99 -11.14
C ASP A 110 4.10 -6.61 -11.64
N TRP A 111 3.43 -5.83 -10.78
CA TRP A 111 3.01 -4.48 -11.13
C TRP A 111 4.18 -3.51 -11.32
N ALA A 112 5.23 -3.62 -10.52
CA ALA A 112 6.43 -2.81 -10.71
C ALA A 112 7.11 -3.08 -12.06
N TYR A 113 7.07 -4.35 -12.52
CA TYR A 113 7.54 -4.72 -13.86
C TYR A 113 6.62 -4.15 -14.94
N SER A 114 5.32 -4.35 -14.82
CA SER A 114 4.31 -3.88 -15.80
C SER A 114 4.35 -2.35 -15.97
N LEU A 115 4.65 -1.61 -14.89
CA LEU A 115 4.84 -0.16 -14.92
C LEU A 115 6.25 0.27 -15.36
N GLY A 116 7.15 -0.67 -15.59
CA GLY A 116 8.53 -0.40 -16.01
C GLY A 116 9.47 0.08 -14.90
N VAL A 117 9.06 0.00 -13.62
CA VAL A 117 9.90 0.37 -12.46
C VAL A 117 11.04 -0.61 -12.26
N VAL A 118 10.77 -1.90 -12.41
CA VAL A 118 11.76 -2.95 -12.24
C VAL A 118 11.99 -3.73 -13.52
N ASN A 119 13.20 -4.25 -13.66
CA ASN A 119 13.57 -5.21 -14.69
C ASN A 119 14.02 -6.51 -14.03
N GLY A 120 13.77 -7.63 -14.70
CA GLY A 120 14.29 -8.93 -14.27
C GLY A 120 15.79 -9.07 -14.47
N ARG A 121 16.33 -10.10 -13.85
CA ARG A 121 17.66 -10.64 -14.14
C ARG A 121 17.53 -11.82 -15.11
N ARG A 122 18.57 -12.10 -15.88
CA ARG A 122 18.62 -13.28 -16.79
C ARG A 122 17.37 -13.40 -17.69
N MET A 123 16.89 -12.28 -18.17
CA MET A 123 15.74 -12.25 -19.07
C MET A 123 16.10 -12.89 -20.42
N THR A 124 15.21 -13.75 -20.90
CA THR A 124 15.28 -14.35 -22.23
C THR A 124 14.00 -14.07 -22.99
N GLU A 125 14.09 -14.00 -24.29
CA GLU A 125 12.93 -13.83 -25.17
C GLU A 125 12.95 -14.95 -26.21
N ASN A 126 11.83 -15.63 -26.40
CA ASN A 126 11.70 -16.68 -27.41
C ASN A 126 11.32 -16.09 -28.77
N GLU A 127 11.29 -16.93 -29.81
CA GLU A 127 10.94 -16.53 -31.19
C GLU A 127 9.52 -15.93 -31.33
N ALA A 128 8.65 -16.19 -30.37
CA ALA A 128 7.30 -15.61 -30.32
C ALA A 128 7.24 -14.30 -29.52
N GLY A 129 8.38 -13.73 -29.07
CA GLY A 129 8.45 -12.50 -28.29
C GLY A 129 8.11 -12.69 -26.80
N LEU A 130 7.87 -13.92 -26.34
CA LEU A 130 7.54 -14.18 -24.95
C LEU A 130 8.81 -14.06 -24.07
N LYS A 131 8.78 -13.13 -23.15
CA LYS A 131 9.85 -12.91 -22.17
C LYS A 131 9.71 -13.85 -20.97
N ARG A 132 10.83 -14.40 -20.51
CA ARG A 132 10.94 -15.17 -19.27
C ARG A 132 12.26 -14.89 -18.58
N GLY A 133 12.25 -14.88 -17.26
CA GLY A 133 13.46 -14.65 -16.48
C GLY A 133 13.23 -14.79 -14.99
N THR A 134 14.21 -14.37 -14.21
CA THR A 134 14.12 -14.29 -12.75
C THR A 134 14.18 -12.84 -12.30
N PHE A 135 13.59 -12.55 -11.16
CA PHE A 135 13.69 -11.26 -10.48
C PHE A 135 14.69 -11.31 -9.33
N ASP A 136 14.87 -12.46 -8.72
CA ASP A 136 15.65 -12.72 -7.50
C ASP A 136 15.17 -11.82 -6.34
N PRO A 137 13.89 -11.95 -5.87
CA PRO A 137 13.28 -11.02 -4.92
C PRO A 137 13.99 -10.96 -3.57
N GLU A 138 14.60 -12.07 -3.13
CA GLU A 138 15.33 -12.17 -1.86
C GLU A 138 16.78 -11.67 -1.93
N ALA A 139 17.29 -11.38 -3.12
CA ALA A 139 18.64 -10.88 -3.27
C ALA A 139 18.73 -9.42 -2.77
N PRO A 140 19.80 -9.05 -2.03
CA PRO A 140 20.02 -7.67 -1.67
C PRO A 140 20.26 -6.81 -2.92
N ILE A 141 19.89 -5.53 -2.83
CA ILE A 141 20.06 -4.57 -3.93
C ILE A 141 21.35 -3.76 -3.75
N THR A 142 22.07 -3.54 -4.85
CA THR A 142 23.19 -2.61 -4.87
C THR A 142 22.74 -1.17 -5.08
N ARG A 143 23.57 -0.20 -4.71
CA ARG A 143 23.24 1.23 -4.85
C ARG A 143 23.03 1.64 -6.31
N GLN A 144 23.78 1.10 -7.27
CA GLN A 144 23.54 1.35 -8.70
C GLN A 144 22.22 0.73 -9.19
N GLU A 145 21.82 -0.46 -8.70
CA GLU A 145 20.50 -1.04 -9.00
C GLU A 145 19.38 -0.19 -8.40
N ALA A 146 19.55 0.27 -7.15
CA ALA A 146 18.61 1.18 -6.51
C ALA A 146 18.45 2.50 -7.29
N ALA A 147 19.54 3.10 -7.76
CA ALA A 147 19.51 4.30 -8.59
C ALA A 147 18.67 4.11 -9.86
N ALA A 148 18.87 2.96 -10.54
CA ALA A 148 18.12 2.64 -11.75
C ALA A 148 16.62 2.43 -11.48
N MET A 149 16.27 1.77 -10.38
CA MET A 149 14.87 1.55 -10.01
C MET A 149 14.18 2.84 -9.54
N LEU A 150 14.86 3.69 -8.75
CA LEU A 150 14.37 5.01 -8.35
C LEU A 150 14.13 5.93 -9.56
N CYS A 151 15.07 5.93 -10.53
CA CYS A 151 14.96 6.72 -11.75
C CYS A 151 13.74 6.30 -12.57
N ARG A 152 13.46 4.98 -12.69
CA ARG A 152 12.28 4.48 -13.38
C ARG A 152 10.99 4.79 -12.61
N ALA A 153 10.97 4.66 -11.28
CA ALA A 153 9.83 5.09 -10.47
C ALA A 153 9.54 6.60 -10.66
N TYR A 154 10.59 7.42 -10.73
CA TYR A 154 10.48 8.84 -11.02
C TYR A 154 9.86 9.09 -12.40
N ALA A 155 10.25 8.33 -13.42
CA ALA A 155 9.68 8.43 -14.76
C ALA A 155 8.20 8.04 -14.80
N VAL A 156 7.79 6.99 -14.09
CA VAL A 156 6.36 6.61 -13.95
C VAL A 156 5.55 7.73 -13.30
N TYR A 157 6.14 8.41 -12.33
CA TYR A 157 5.54 9.56 -11.65
C TYR A 157 5.52 10.83 -12.53
N GLY A 158 6.20 10.84 -13.68
CA GLY A 158 6.22 11.96 -14.63
C GLY A 158 7.50 12.77 -14.65
N GLY A 159 8.52 12.32 -13.93
CA GLY A 159 9.84 12.93 -13.96
C GLY A 159 10.60 12.63 -15.25
N SER A 160 11.55 13.48 -15.58
CA SER A 160 12.45 13.33 -16.73
C SER A 160 13.90 13.46 -16.28
N LEU A 161 14.81 12.76 -16.97
CA LEU A 161 16.26 12.95 -16.80
C LEU A 161 16.70 14.39 -17.16
N GLU A 162 15.94 15.08 -18.00
CA GLU A 162 16.18 16.49 -18.35
C GLU A 162 16.00 17.44 -17.14
N ASP A 163 15.30 17.00 -16.10
CA ASP A 163 15.14 17.75 -14.86
C ASP A 163 16.40 17.72 -13.98
N ALA A 164 17.31 16.79 -14.27
CA ALA A 164 18.49 16.51 -13.48
C ALA A 164 19.64 17.47 -13.85
N ALA A 165 19.57 18.71 -13.38
CA ALA A 165 20.68 19.67 -13.50
C ALA A 165 21.41 19.76 -12.14
N GLY A 166 22.67 19.35 -12.11
CA GLY A 166 23.45 19.32 -10.88
C GLY A 166 24.97 19.34 -11.12
N PRO A 167 25.75 19.20 -10.05
CA PRO A 167 27.19 19.03 -10.15
C PRO A 167 27.57 17.79 -10.96
N SER A 168 28.75 17.80 -11.57
CA SER A 168 29.27 16.63 -12.28
C SER A 168 29.43 15.45 -11.32
N PHE A 169 28.81 14.33 -11.66
CA PHE A 169 28.92 13.08 -10.90
C PHE A 169 30.37 12.56 -10.91
N ALA A 170 30.98 12.56 -12.10
CA ALA A 170 32.35 12.07 -12.27
C ALA A 170 33.41 12.94 -11.58
N ASP A 171 33.15 14.27 -11.42
CA ASP A 171 34.06 15.15 -10.68
C ASP A 171 33.83 15.06 -9.15
N THR A 172 32.68 14.53 -8.74
CA THR A 172 32.31 14.45 -7.32
C THR A 172 32.77 13.11 -6.70
N PHE A 173 32.60 12.01 -7.45
CA PHE A 173 32.87 10.68 -6.90
C PHE A 173 34.06 10.01 -7.56
N THR A 174 35.06 9.67 -6.73
CA THR A 174 36.33 9.05 -7.20
C THR A 174 36.13 7.64 -7.75
N ASP A 175 35.01 6.98 -7.40
CA ASP A 175 34.61 5.67 -7.86
C ASP A 175 33.52 5.70 -8.94
N ALA A 176 33.24 6.86 -9.54
CA ALA A 176 32.23 7.01 -10.59
C ALA A 176 32.44 6.01 -11.76
N GLY A 177 33.69 5.75 -12.12
CA GLY A 177 34.03 4.77 -13.17
C GLY A 177 33.75 3.29 -12.80
N GLN A 178 33.29 2.99 -11.59
CA GLN A 178 32.84 1.65 -11.18
C GLN A 178 31.33 1.45 -11.38
N VAL A 179 30.58 2.52 -11.68
CA VAL A 179 29.15 2.40 -12.05
C VAL A 179 29.08 1.70 -13.41
N ALA A 180 28.25 0.68 -13.49
CA ALA A 180 28.02 -0.02 -14.76
C ALA A 180 27.31 0.90 -15.77
N ASP A 181 27.65 0.77 -17.06
CA ASP A 181 27.13 1.63 -18.14
C ASP A 181 25.59 1.74 -18.12
N TRP A 182 24.89 0.63 -17.85
CA TRP A 182 23.43 0.60 -17.79
C TRP A 182 22.81 1.39 -16.62
N ALA A 183 23.60 1.73 -15.59
CA ALA A 183 23.16 2.44 -14.40
C ALA A 183 23.65 3.88 -14.33
N LEU A 184 24.61 4.27 -15.20
CA LEU A 184 25.31 5.54 -15.11
C LEU A 184 24.35 6.73 -15.17
N ASP A 185 23.54 6.83 -16.22
CA ASP A 185 22.58 7.93 -16.40
C ASP A 185 21.63 8.04 -15.20
N SER A 186 21.21 6.89 -14.64
CA SER A 186 20.33 6.87 -13.46
C SER A 186 21.03 7.33 -12.19
N ALA A 187 22.30 6.93 -12.00
CA ALA A 187 23.09 7.36 -10.84
C ALA A 187 23.37 8.86 -10.89
N GLU A 188 23.73 9.38 -12.06
CA GLU A 188 23.94 10.82 -12.30
C GLU A 188 22.66 11.62 -12.07
N ALA A 189 21.52 11.15 -12.59
CA ALA A 189 20.23 11.82 -12.39
C ALA A 189 19.81 11.84 -10.93
N MET A 190 19.89 10.69 -10.22
CA MET A 190 19.51 10.63 -8.80
C MET A 190 20.43 11.46 -7.91
N TRP A 191 21.70 11.58 -8.28
CA TRP A 191 22.63 12.50 -7.64
C TRP A 191 22.26 13.97 -7.92
N ALA A 192 22.09 14.34 -9.16
CA ALA A 192 21.79 15.72 -9.57
C ALA A 192 20.47 16.25 -8.99
N LEU A 193 19.48 15.37 -8.83
CA LEU A 193 18.20 15.66 -8.15
C LEU A 193 18.32 15.70 -6.62
N GLY A 194 19.49 15.39 -6.04
CA GLY A 194 19.68 15.34 -4.59
C GLY A 194 18.99 14.15 -3.91
N VAL A 195 18.50 13.18 -4.68
CA VAL A 195 17.80 11.98 -4.17
C VAL A 195 18.80 11.01 -3.54
N MET A 196 19.88 10.69 -4.25
CA MET A 196 20.97 9.86 -3.73
C MET A 196 22.22 10.69 -3.48
N GLY A 197 22.84 10.49 -2.32
CA GLY A 197 24.14 11.09 -1.95
C GLY A 197 25.28 10.07 -2.01
N GLY A 198 26.48 10.53 -1.71
CA GLY A 198 27.63 9.67 -1.48
C GLY A 198 27.58 8.93 -0.13
N THR A 199 28.48 7.98 0.06
CA THR A 199 28.63 7.18 1.29
C THR A 199 29.72 7.72 2.22
N GLY A 200 30.34 8.84 1.87
CA GLY A 200 31.51 9.44 2.53
C GLY A 200 32.76 9.34 1.68
N ASP A 201 33.79 10.05 2.07
CA ASP A 201 35.15 10.03 1.47
C ASP A 201 35.19 10.22 -0.06
N GLY A 202 34.17 10.92 -0.62
CA GLY A 202 34.07 11.13 -2.07
C GLY A 202 33.70 9.87 -2.85
N LEU A 203 33.01 8.91 -2.23
CA LEU A 203 32.55 7.68 -2.85
C LEU A 203 31.04 7.67 -3.05
N PHE A 204 30.60 7.14 -4.20
CA PHE A 204 29.21 6.77 -4.46
C PHE A 204 28.90 5.35 -4.00
N SER A 205 29.89 4.46 -4.03
CA SER A 205 29.82 3.04 -3.69
C SER A 205 28.79 2.26 -4.52
N PRO A 206 28.90 2.23 -5.86
CA PRO A 206 27.86 1.69 -6.75
C PRO A 206 27.53 0.22 -6.49
N LEU A 207 28.52 -0.58 -6.07
CA LEU A 207 28.39 -2.00 -5.75
C LEU A 207 28.11 -2.28 -4.27
N GLY A 208 28.10 -1.22 -3.43
CA GLY A 208 27.72 -1.33 -2.02
C GLY A 208 26.26 -1.72 -1.87
N LEU A 209 25.94 -2.48 -0.82
CA LEU A 209 24.56 -2.85 -0.50
C LEU A 209 23.80 -1.64 0.02
N TYR A 210 22.49 -1.73 -0.06
CA TYR A 210 21.56 -0.64 0.25
C TYR A 210 20.67 -1.02 1.41
N THR A 211 20.66 -0.22 2.48
CA THR A 211 19.85 -0.55 3.65
C THR A 211 18.39 -0.08 3.50
N ARG A 212 17.47 -0.63 4.32
CA ARG A 212 16.06 -0.19 4.34
C ARG A 212 15.96 1.30 4.62
N GLU A 213 16.67 1.83 5.63
CA GLU A 213 16.62 3.26 5.94
C GLU A 213 17.12 4.13 4.79
N GLN A 214 18.19 3.72 4.11
CA GLN A 214 18.69 4.43 2.94
C GLN A 214 17.64 4.43 1.82
N CYS A 215 16.97 3.31 1.57
CA CYS A 215 15.92 3.20 0.59
C CYS A 215 14.74 4.14 0.91
N ILE A 216 14.21 4.07 2.12
CA ILE A 216 13.06 4.89 2.55
C ILE A 216 13.40 6.38 2.46
N VAL A 217 14.59 6.77 2.94
CA VAL A 217 15.04 8.18 2.88
C VAL A 217 15.21 8.67 1.44
N THR A 218 15.67 7.84 0.52
CA THR A 218 15.77 8.24 -0.89
C THR A 218 14.39 8.36 -1.56
N PHE A 219 13.44 7.50 -1.24
CA PHE A 219 12.06 7.70 -1.70
C PHE A 219 11.43 8.97 -1.12
N LEU A 220 11.70 9.31 0.14
CA LEU A 220 11.26 10.59 0.71
C LEU A 220 11.86 11.79 -0.03
N ARG A 221 13.16 11.75 -0.33
CA ARG A 221 13.81 12.81 -1.12
C ARG A 221 13.24 12.90 -2.53
N LEU A 222 12.93 11.76 -3.14
CA LEU A 222 12.27 11.71 -4.44
C LEU A 222 10.87 12.35 -4.36
N TRP A 223 10.12 12.07 -3.31
CA TRP A 223 8.83 12.72 -3.03
C TRP A 223 8.95 14.24 -2.97
N GLN A 224 9.96 14.72 -2.26
CA GLN A 224 10.20 16.15 -2.05
C GLN A 224 10.74 16.87 -3.30
N SER A 225 11.43 16.15 -4.21
CA SER A 225 12.05 16.71 -5.41
C SER A 225 11.18 16.61 -6.66
N GLY A 226 10.05 15.89 -6.61
CA GLY A 226 9.23 15.57 -7.76
C GLY A 226 8.59 16.80 -8.42
N PRO A 227 8.55 16.90 -9.77
CA PRO A 227 7.87 17.97 -10.48
C PRO A 227 6.34 17.77 -10.41
N VAL A 228 5.72 18.37 -9.43
CA VAL A 228 4.27 18.29 -9.15
C VAL A 228 3.40 18.64 -10.38
N SER A 229 3.89 19.45 -11.29
CA SER A 229 3.13 19.88 -12.48
C SER A 229 3.00 18.81 -13.58
N ARG A 230 3.99 17.91 -13.71
CA ARG A 230 3.96 16.81 -14.70
C ARG A 230 3.23 15.58 -14.22
N ALA A 231 3.14 15.40 -12.91
CA ALA A 231 2.39 14.32 -12.29
C ALA A 231 0.91 14.33 -12.67
N LYS A 232 0.30 15.51 -12.89
CA LYS A 232 -1.12 15.63 -13.22
C LYS A 232 -1.52 14.87 -14.48
N ASP A 233 -0.70 14.91 -15.53
CA ASP A 233 -1.02 14.21 -16.78
C ASP A 233 -0.87 12.70 -16.64
N ASN A 234 0.04 12.22 -15.77
CA ASN A 234 0.22 10.82 -15.48
C ASN A 234 -0.80 10.31 -14.46
N VAL A 235 -1.21 11.15 -13.50
CA VAL A 235 -2.34 10.86 -12.60
C VAL A 235 -3.59 10.57 -13.43
N ALA A 236 -3.92 11.42 -14.40
CA ALA A 236 -5.09 11.18 -15.26
C ALA A 236 -5.03 9.86 -16.03
N LYS A 237 -3.82 9.37 -16.38
CA LYS A 237 -3.64 8.06 -17.04
C LYS A 237 -3.80 6.87 -16.11
N LEU A 238 -3.62 7.08 -14.80
CA LEU A 238 -3.76 6.05 -13.76
C LEU A 238 -5.01 6.27 -12.90
N GLU A 239 -5.88 7.22 -13.28
CA GLU A 239 -7.13 7.48 -12.60
C GLU A 239 -7.98 6.21 -12.56
N GLY A 240 -8.45 5.86 -11.37
CA GLY A 240 -9.32 4.71 -11.14
C GLY A 240 -10.76 4.96 -11.62
N PRO A 241 -11.63 3.97 -11.48
CA PRO A 241 -13.04 4.11 -11.81
C PRO A 241 -13.73 5.10 -10.89
N SER A 242 -14.80 5.71 -11.38
CA SER A 242 -15.78 6.41 -10.53
C SER A 242 -16.50 5.42 -9.60
N GLN A 243 -17.21 5.93 -8.61
CA GLN A 243 -17.97 5.11 -7.67
C GLN A 243 -18.94 4.13 -8.38
N GLU A 244 -19.70 4.59 -9.36
CA GLU A 244 -20.65 3.74 -10.07
C GLU A 244 -19.97 2.73 -11.01
N GLU A 245 -18.87 3.09 -11.66
CA GLU A 245 -18.06 2.18 -12.44
C GLU A 245 -17.44 1.08 -11.56
N THR A 246 -16.96 1.44 -10.35
CA THR A 246 -16.48 0.48 -9.36
C THR A 246 -17.58 -0.51 -8.96
N ILE A 247 -18.78 -0.02 -8.68
CA ILE A 247 -19.92 -0.86 -8.31
C ILE A 247 -20.32 -1.78 -9.47
N ALA A 248 -20.33 -1.28 -10.70
CA ALA A 248 -20.59 -2.09 -11.89
C ALA A 248 -19.51 -3.18 -12.07
N TYR A 249 -18.24 -2.81 -11.96
CA TYR A 249 -17.10 -3.71 -12.06
C TYR A 249 -17.16 -4.85 -11.01
N LEU A 250 -17.49 -4.52 -9.75
CA LEU A 250 -17.67 -5.52 -8.71
C LEU A 250 -18.79 -6.52 -9.05
N LYS A 251 -19.92 -6.03 -9.58
CA LYS A 251 -21.07 -6.87 -9.97
C LYS A 251 -20.77 -7.76 -11.17
N ASP A 252 -20.02 -7.27 -12.15
CA ASP A 252 -19.68 -8.02 -13.36
C ASP A 252 -18.62 -9.10 -13.10
N GLY A 253 -17.83 -8.95 -12.05
CA GLY A 253 -16.83 -9.93 -11.61
C GLY A 253 -15.76 -10.23 -12.68
N PRO A 254 -14.92 -9.27 -13.06
CA PRO A 254 -13.96 -9.42 -14.17
C PRO A 254 -12.97 -10.59 -13.98
N SER A 255 -12.74 -11.01 -12.74
CA SER A 255 -11.97 -12.23 -12.44
C SER A 255 -12.81 -13.51 -12.39
N GLY A 256 -14.05 -13.48 -12.85
CA GLY A 256 -14.97 -14.63 -12.81
C GLY A 256 -15.67 -14.82 -11.46
N PHE A 257 -15.53 -13.88 -10.55
CA PHE A 257 -16.16 -13.91 -9.22
C PHE A 257 -17.00 -12.64 -9.00
N PRO A 258 -18.22 -12.57 -9.56
CA PRO A 258 -19.10 -11.41 -9.40
C PRO A 258 -19.48 -11.21 -7.93
N PHE A 259 -19.52 -9.97 -7.48
CA PHE A 259 -20.03 -9.63 -6.17
C PHE A 259 -21.55 -9.51 -6.22
N ASN A 260 -22.24 -10.48 -5.64
CA ASN A 260 -23.70 -10.53 -5.55
C ASN A 260 -24.17 -9.62 -4.43
N VAL A 261 -24.60 -8.42 -4.78
CA VAL A 261 -25.07 -7.43 -3.82
C VAL A 261 -26.45 -7.82 -3.30
N GLU A 262 -26.55 -8.11 -2.01
CA GLU A 262 -27.82 -8.37 -1.32
C GLU A 262 -28.49 -7.10 -0.81
N LYS A 263 -27.66 -6.17 -0.28
CA LYS A 263 -28.12 -4.88 0.24
C LYS A 263 -27.17 -3.76 -0.16
N ARG A 264 -27.72 -2.58 -0.39
CA ARG A 264 -26.99 -1.36 -0.72
C ARG A 264 -27.52 -0.21 0.12
N TRP A 265 -26.64 0.61 0.66
CA TRP A 265 -26.95 1.88 1.31
C TRP A 265 -26.12 2.97 0.66
N ASP A 266 -26.80 3.99 0.15
CA ASP A 266 -26.16 5.20 -0.36
C ASP A 266 -26.12 6.21 0.79
N THR A 267 -24.91 6.57 1.21
CA THR A 267 -24.67 7.53 2.28
C THR A 267 -23.96 8.77 1.74
N LYS A 268 -23.80 9.81 2.55
CA LYS A 268 -23.06 11.02 2.16
C LYS A 268 -21.57 10.77 1.95
N LEU A 269 -21.01 9.73 2.59
CA LEU A 269 -19.57 9.44 2.59
C LEU A 269 -19.19 8.39 1.57
N CYS A 270 -20.01 7.35 1.42
CA CYS A 270 -19.72 6.21 0.55
C CYS A 270 -21.00 5.43 0.24
N VAL A 271 -20.92 4.51 -0.73
CA VAL A 271 -21.92 3.46 -0.90
C VAL A 271 -21.46 2.24 -0.12
N VAL A 272 -22.33 1.71 0.73
CA VAL A 272 -22.10 0.46 1.47
C VAL A 272 -22.76 -0.68 0.71
N LEU A 273 -22.00 -1.68 0.34
CA LEU A 273 -22.47 -2.91 -0.29
C LEU A 273 -22.31 -4.06 0.69
N TYR A 274 -23.36 -4.85 0.85
CA TYR A 274 -23.35 -6.10 1.58
C TYR A 274 -23.73 -7.22 0.62
N GLY A 275 -22.94 -8.29 0.60
CA GLY A 275 -23.16 -9.41 -0.32
C GLY A 275 -22.02 -10.41 -0.30
N GLU A 276 -21.98 -11.30 -1.27
CA GLU A 276 -20.97 -12.35 -1.37
C GLU A 276 -20.41 -12.49 -2.79
N TYR A 277 -19.15 -12.92 -2.89
CA TYR A 277 -18.54 -13.25 -4.17
C TYR A 277 -19.06 -14.58 -4.70
N GLY A 278 -19.67 -14.56 -5.88
CA GLY A 278 -20.11 -15.76 -6.58
C GLY A 278 -18.94 -16.65 -6.98
N GLY A 279 -19.13 -17.97 -6.92
CA GLY A 279 -18.14 -18.96 -7.41
C GLY A 279 -16.96 -19.21 -6.48
N MET A 280 -16.82 -18.51 -5.37
CA MET A 280 -15.84 -18.88 -4.35
C MET A 280 -16.34 -20.06 -3.53
N PRO A 281 -15.46 -21.04 -3.18
CA PRO A 281 -15.83 -22.06 -2.19
C PRO A 281 -16.24 -21.35 -0.90
N ALA A 282 -17.28 -21.82 -0.24
CA ALA A 282 -17.95 -21.24 0.93
C ALA A 282 -17.00 -20.96 2.11
N LYS A 283 -16.08 -20.06 1.94
CA LYS A 283 -15.08 -19.67 2.94
C LYS A 283 -15.35 -18.28 3.54
N ALA A 284 -16.14 -17.51 2.83
CA ALA A 284 -16.42 -16.16 3.25
C ALA A 284 -17.92 -16.05 3.43
N GLY A 285 -18.33 -15.66 4.60
CA GLY A 285 -19.63 -15.07 4.77
C GLY A 285 -19.76 -13.82 3.91
N PRO A 286 -20.93 -13.20 3.90
CA PRO A 286 -21.14 -11.98 3.19
C PRO A 286 -20.12 -10.93 3.64
N ASP A 287 -19.60 -10.20 2.67
CA ASP A 287 -18.65 -9.11 2.87
C ASP A 287 -19.38 -7.77 2.95
N LEU A 288 -18.83 -6.87 3.73
CA LEU A 288 -19.13 -5.44 3.68
C LEU A 288 -18.04 -4.73 2.88
N ILE A 289 -18.46 -4.03 1.83
CA ILE A 289 -17.57 -3.24 0.98
C ILE A 289 -18.05 -1.80 1.02
N LEU A 290 -17.15 -0.88 1.32
CA LEU A 290 -17.37 0.56 1.18
C LEU A 290 -16.81 0.99 -0.18
N VAL A 291 -17.61 1.70 -0.97
CA VAL A 291 -17.19 2.30 -2.24
C VAL A 291 -17.29 3.81 -2.10
N TYR A 292 -16.15 4.49 -2.10
CA TYR A 292 -16.08 5.94 -1.92
C TYR A 292 -16.36 6.70 -3.22
N PRO A 293 -16.68 8.02 -3.16
CA PRO A 293 -16.98 8.82 -4.36
C PRO A 293 -15.88 8.84 -5.42
N ASP A 294 -14.63 8.66 -5.00
CA ASP A 294 -13.45 8.58 -5.87
C ASP A 294 -13.18 7.17 -6.42
N GLY A 295 -14.13 6.26 -6.28
CA GLY A 295 -14.04 4.88 -6.76
C GLY A 295 -13.21 3.94 -5.90
N ARG A 296 -12.54 4.42 -4.86
CA ARG A 296 -11.82 3.55 -3.93
C ARG A 296 -12.76 2.57 -3.24
N ILE A 297 -12.26 1.36 -3.03
CA ILE A 297 -12.95 0.32 -2.29
C ILE A 297 -12.23 0.06 -0.96
N LEU A 298 -13.02 -0.26 0.05
CA LEU A 298 -12.53 -0.81 1.31
C LEU A 298 -13.37 -2.02 1.67
N ARG A 299 -12.75 -3.19 1.73
CA ARG A 299 -13.35 -4.37 2.33
C ARG A 299 -13.21 -4.26 3.83
N VAL A 300 -14.34 -4.28 4.54
CA VAL A 300 -14.34 -4.08 5.98
C VAL A 300 -13.81 -5.32 6.68
N ASP A 301 -12.75 -5.16 7.47
CA ASP A 301 -12.36 -6.12 8.50
C ASP A 301 -13.02 -5.71 9.81
N ASP A 302 -14.11 -6.36 10.14
CA ASP A 302 -14.92 -6.04 11.32
C ASP A 302 -14.56 -6.88 12.56
N GLY A 303 -13.60 -7.78 12.40
CA GLY A 303 -13.15 -8.67 13.48
C GLY A 303 -14.18 -9.72 13.90
N ILE A 304 -15.31 -9.83 13.17
CA ILE A 304 -16.27 -10.92 13.41
C ILE A 304 -15.59 -12.25 13.05
N PRO A 305 -15.58 -13.21 13.98
CA PRO A 305 -14.95 -14.48 13.71
C PRO A 305 -15.57 -15.19 12.51
N ALA A 306 -14.72 -15.75 11.66
CA ALA A 306 -15.17 -16.58 10.55
C ALA A 306 -15.89 -17.82 11.06
N VAL A 307 -16.86 -18.31 10.31
CA VAL A 307 -17.42 -19.65 10.52
C VAL A 307 -16.40 -20.68 10.04
N ASN A 308 -16.42 -21.88 10.63
CA ASN A 308 -15.59 -22.96 10.11
C ASN A 308 -15.91 -23.23 8.62
N PRO A 309 -15.00 -23.79 7.82
CA PRO A 309 -15.17 -23.97 6.37
C PRO A 309 -16.38 -24.79 5.94
N ARG A 310 -17.08 -25.44 6.87
CA ARG A 310 -18.29 -26.26 6.63
C ARG A 310 -19.54 -25.61 7.21
N GLY A 311 -19.40 -24.47 7.89
CA GLY A 311 -20.51 -23.74 8.51
C GLY A 311 -21.20 -22.80 7.52
N THR A 312 -22.41 -22.40 7.87
CA THR A 312 -23.12 -21.32 7.16
C THR A 312 -22.54 -19.98 7.57
N ALA A 313 -22.48 -19.07 6.63
CA ALA A 313 -22.06 -17.70 6.90
C ALA A 313 -22.97 -17.04 7.96
N PRO A 314 -22.42 -16.19 8.84
CA PRO A 314 -23.24 -15.47 9.81
C PRO A 314 -24.15 -14.50 9.09
N THR A 315 -25.37 -14.36 9.60
CA THR A 315 -26.31 -13.34 9.10
C THR A 315 -26.12 -12.06 9.91
N LEU A 316 -25.95 -10.92 9.21
CA LEU A 316 -25.93 -9.63 9.90
C LEU A 316 -27.32 -9.25 10.39
N GLU A 317 -27.42 -8.96 11.69
CA GLU A 317 -28.64 -8.57 12.38
C GLU A 317 -28.56 -7.11 12.81
N ASN A 318 -29.71 -6.48 13.03
CA ASN A 318 -29.82 -5.14 13.61
C ASN A 318 -29.01 -4.06 12.90
N LEU A 319 -28.88 -4.17 11.57
CA LEU A 319 -28.09 -3.27 10.77
C LEU A 319 -28.77 -1.91 10.71
N THR A 320 -28.10 -0.88 11.27
CA THR A 320 -28.64 0.47 11.45
C THR A 320 -27.59 1.52 11.08
N LEU A 321 -27.99 2.46 10.23
CA LEU A 321 -27.20 3.65 9.90
C LEU A 321 -27.52 4.77 10.91
N SER A 322 -26.49 5.47 11.39
CA SER A 322 -26.66 6.65 12.26
C SER A 322 -27.41 7.78 11.52
N PRO A 323 -28.12 8.67 12.24
CA PRO A 323 -28.87 9.76 11.60
C PRO A 323 -28.02 10.75 10.80
N ASP A 324 -26.75 10.87 11.11
CA ASP A 324 -25.78 11.70 10.40
C ASP A 324 -25.08 10.96 9.25
N GLU A 325 -25.40 9.67 9.07
CA GLU A 325 -24.86 8.79 8.03
C GLU A 325 -23.33 8.55 8.10
N THR A 326 -22.75 8.68 9.29
CA THR A 326 -21.31 8.50 9.47
C THR A 326 -20.92 7.13 10.05
N THR A 327 -21.89 6.46 10.68
CA THR A 327 -21.65 5.21 11.40
C THR A 327 -22.67 4.14 11.03
N LEU A 328 -22.20 2.94 10.70
CA LEU A 328 -23.03 1.76 10.50
C LEU A 328 -22.85 0.82 11.69
N THR A 329 -23.95 0.39 12.31
CA THR A 329 -23.94 -0.59 13.39
C THR A 329 -24.68 -1.85 12.99
N TYR A 330 -24.16 -3.00 13.40
CA TYR A 330 -24.79 -4.30 13.18
C TYR A 330 -24.32 -5.32 14.23
N SER A 331 -24.95 -6.48 14.25
CA SER A 331 -24.56 -7.58 15.13
C SER A 331 -24.61 -8.91 14.42
N VAL A 332 -23.86 -9.87 14.96
CA VAL A 332 -23.94 -11.30 14.64
C VAL A 332 -24.11 -12.07 15.94
N THR A 333 -25.01 -13.04 15.96
CA THR A 333 -25.24 -13.89 17.12
C THR A 333 -24.77 -15.33 16.82
N TYR A 334 -23.82 -15.81 17.59
CA TYR A 334 -23.44 -17.23 17.62
C TYR A 334 -24.02 -17.87 18.86
N THR A 335 -24.83 -18.89 18.67
CA THR A 335 -25.49 -19.63 19.77
C THR A 335 -24.69 -20.81 20.30
N ASP A 336 -23.73 -21.28 19.54
CA ASP A 336 -22.87 -22.40 19.80
C ASP A 336 -21.40 -22.07 19.62
N ARG A 337 -20.52 -22.88 20.17
CA ARG A 337 -19.10 -22.84 19.94
C ARG A 337 -18.76 -23.55 18.64
N SER A 338 -18.02 -22.91 17.76
CA SER A 338 -17.49 -23.53 16.54
C SER A 338 -16.03 -23.87 16.71
N GLU A 339 -15.70 -25.17 16.58
CA GLU A 339 -14.34 -25.67 16.65
C GLU A 339 -14.12 -26.74 15.56
N MET A 340 -12.94 -26.73 14.94
CA MET A 340 -12.52 -27.73 13.97
C MET A 340 -10.99 -27.88 14.00
N ASP A 341 -10.52 -29.15 14.04
CA ASP A 341 -9.09 -29.47 14.01
C ASP A 341 -8.27 -28.82 15.14
N GLY A 342 -8.91 -28.57 16.32
CA GLY A 342 -8.29 -27.92 17.48
C GLY A 342 -8.27 -26.41 17.44
N PHE A 343 -8.82 -25.80 16.39
CA PHE A 343 -8.99 -24.33 16.28
C PHE A 343 -10.41 -23.94 16.65
N VAL A 344 -10.54 -22.96 17.57
CA VAL A 344 -11.81 -22.32 17.89
C VAL A 344 -12.03 -21.15 16.93
N TYR A 345 -13.12 -21.22 16.16
CA TYR A 345 -13.50 -20.15 15.23
C TYR A 345 -14.29 -19.06 15.93
N HIS A 346 -15.26 -19.44 16.77
CA HIS A 346 -16.02 -18.51 17.60
C HIS A 346 -16.56 -19.18 18.86
N GLU A 347 -16.75 -18.38 19.89
CA GLU A 347 -17.48 -18.73 21.10
C GLU A 347 -18.94 -18.23 21.03
N PRO A 348 -19.88 -18.81 21.79
CA PRO A 348 -21.24 -18.31 21.86
C PRO A 348 -21.26 -16.85 22.34
N GLY A 349 -21.93 -15.98 21.60
CA GLY A 349 -21.95 -14.57 21.95
C GLY A 349 -22.69 -13.72 20.96
N VAL A 350 -23.00 -12.49 21.36
CA VAL A 350 -23.48 -11.43 20.47
C VAL A 350 -22.30 -10.51 20.16
N TYR A 351 -21.88 -10.52 18.91
CA TYR A 351 -20.80 -9.71 18.35
C TYR A 351 -21.39 -8.47 17.73
N ARG A 352 -21.14 -7.29 18.35
CA ARG A 352 -21.65 -6.01 17.87
C ARG A 352 -20.53 -5.21 17.25
N VAL A 353 -20.76 -4.70 16.05
CA VAL A 353 -19.83 -3.86 15.31
C VAL A 353 -20.36 -2.45 15.21
N SER A 354 -19.49 -1.49 15.42
CA SER A 354 -19.68 -0.09 15.07
C SER A 354 -18.61 0.29 14.05
N LEU A 355 -19.04 0.57 12.82
CA LEU A 355 -18.18 0.86 11.67
C LEU A 355 -18.23 2.36 11.37
N ASP A 356 -17.10 3.03 11.43
CA ASP A 356 -16.93 4.41 10.96
C ASP A 356 -16.83 4.42 9.42
N LEU A 357 -17.76 5.06 8.74
CA LEU A 357 -17.83 5.06 7.28
C LEU A 357 -16.81 5.97 6.60
N ALA A 358 -16.23 6.93 7.32
CA ALA A 358 -15.18 7.78 6.75
C ALA A 358 -13.84 7.07 6.69
N THR A 359 -13.54 6.26 7.71
CA THR A 359 -12.24 5.59 7.87
C THR A 359 -12.28 4.10 7.58
N GLY A 360 -13.48 3.50 7.56
CA GLY A 360 -13.67 2.04 7.46
C GLY A 360 -13.23 1.27 8.71
N LYS A 361 -12.89 1.97 9.79
CA LYS A 361 -12.50 1.30 11.05
C LYS A 361 -13.71 0.75 11.77
N ALA A 362 -13.65 -0.54 12.10
CA ALA A 362 -14.64 -1.22 12.89
C ALA A 362 -14.21 -1.31 14.36
N THR A 363 -15.20 -1.20 15.26
CA THR A 363 -15.04 -1.47 16.69
C THR A 363 -15.93 -2.64 17.06
N LEU A 364 -15.34 -3.74 17.48
CA LEU A 364 -16.05 -4.95 17.88
C LEU A 364 -16.25 -4.99 19.39
N THR A 365 -17.48 -5.29 19.82
CA THR A 365 -17.83 -5.58 21.22
C THR A 365 -18.52 -6.94 21.32
N VAL A 366 -18.00 -7.83 22.15
CA VAL A 366 -18.56 -9.17 22.35
C VAL A 366 -19.28 -9.25 23.68
N THR A 367 -20.52 -9.72 23.64
CA THR A 367 -21.30 -10.06 24.84
C THR A 367 -21.47 -11.58 24.86
N PRO A 368 -20.81 -12.32 25.77
CA PRO A 368 -20.96 -13.75 25.85
C PRO A 368 -22.42 -14.16 26.13
N LEU A 369 -22.89 -15.19 25.46
CA LEU A 369 -24.13 -15.87 25.87
C LEU A 369 -23.75 -16.84 26.98
N ASN A 370 -24.37 -16.69 28.14
CA ASN A 370 -24.23 -17.68 29.21
C ASN A 370 -24.78 -19.03 28.71
N PRO A 371 -24.04 -20.13 28.96
CA PRO A 371 -24.45 -21.46 28.55
C PRO A 371 -25.76 -21.91 29.24
#